data_4a63ec4966bace9ba3f3f77153a71a7c
#
_entry.id   4a63ec4966bace9ba3f3f77153a71a7c
#
_cell.length_a   1.000
_cell.length_b   1.000
_cell.length_c   1.000
_cell.angle_alpha   90.00
_cell.angle_beta   90.00
_cell.angle_gamma   90.00
#
_symmetry.space_group_name_H-M   'P 1'
#
loop_
_entity.id
_entity.type
_entity.pdbx_description
1 polymer ?
#
loop_
_entity_poly.entity_id
_entity_poly.type
_entity_poly.pdbx_seq_one_letter_code
_entity_poly.pdbx_strand_id
1 'polypeptide(L)'
;YEIMPSLVGSEMCIRDREGIEAQKQALNQAKHFIFMEYHAIEDKQSFGELKEILARKAKEGVEVRLFYDDIGSIGFINTDFIQRMEAEGIQCRVFNRLMPVLNVFMNNRDHRKITVIDGKIGFTGGYNLADEYFNITHPYGYWKDTGVRLEGDAVRSLTVMFLEMWNAIKGTDTDYTPYFLQDGAQPHEAGLAGSVADRDVGAAQSDANIAADSASGFVQPYADSPLDGEPVGENVYMGVVKAASEYVYFTTPYLIISDEMSRELCLAAKRGVDVRIVTPGIPDKKLVYRVTRSYYAQLASAGVRIFEYTPGFLHAKQCVSDDVTATVGTINLDYRSLYFHFENGVFLHRCEAVQKVREDFEDIFPVCREVTEQYAKKQSAAMKFGQCVL
;
A
#
# COMPACT_ATOMS: atom_id res chain seq x y z
N TYR A 1 6.01 20.32 1.94
CA TYR A 1 6.22 19.25 0.93
C TYR A 1 5.57 19.70 -0.36
N GLU A 2 6.35 20.05 -1.39
CA GLU A 2 5.82 20.23 -2.73
C GLU A 2 5.50 18.85 -3.29
N ILE A 3 4.22 18.57 -3.48
CA ILE A 3 3.72 17.40 -4.18
C ILE A 3 4.04 17.61 -5.65
N MET A 4 5.12 16.99 -6.14
CA MET A 4 5.39 16.98 -7.57
C MET A 4 4.66 15.81 -8.21
N PRO A 5 3.59 16.06 -9.01
CA PRO A 5 2.99 15.00 -9.80
C PRO A 5 4.00 14.53 -10.84
N SER A 6 4.37 13.25 -10.78
CA SER A 6 5.25 12.65 -11.77
C SER A 6 4.44 12.34 -13.02
N LEU A 7 4.74 13.04 -14.09
CA LEU A 7 4.33 12.69 -15.43
C LEU A 7 5.21 11.54 -15.92
N VAL A 8 4.59 10.38 -16.21
CA VAL A 8 5.15 9.24 -16.95
C VAL A 8 6.00 8.23 -16.17
N GLY A 9 5.75 6.98 -16.48
CA GLY A 9 6.48 5.81 -16.02
C GLY A 9 5.74 5.05 -14.95
N SER A 10 4.44 4.96 -15.11
CA SER A 10 3.65 4.01 -14.34
C SER A 10 3.71 2.69 -15.03
N GLU A 11 3.96 1.64 -14.37
CA GLU A 11 3.44 0.42 -14.90
C GLU A 11 3.07 -0.62 -13.88
N MET A 12 1.97 -1.20 -14.17
CA MET A 12 1.42 -2.49 -13.82
C MET A 12 0.98 -2.64 -12.38
N CYS A 13 -0.34 -2.78 -12.26
CA CYS A 13 -0.93 -3.67 -11.26
C CYS A 13 -0.31 -5.06 -11.45
N ILE A 14 0.54 -5.50 -10.55
CA ILE A 14 1.22 -6.79 -10.62
C ILE A 14 0.45 -7.76 -9.72
N ARG A 15 0.12 -8.93 -10.26
CA ARG A 15 -0.62 -9.96 -9.55
C ARG A 15 0.33 -11.02 -9.02
N ASP A 16 0.22 -11.35 -7.74
CA ASP A 16 0.78 -12.55 -7.11
C ASP A 16 2.24 -12.90 -7.54
N ARG A 17 2.41 -14.03 -8.23
CA ARG A 17 3.70 -14.52 -8.70
C ARG A 17 4.42 -13.63 -9.70
N GLU A 18 3.68 -12.90 -10.53
CA GLU A 18 4.26 -11.96 -11.49
C GLU A 18 5.03 -10.85 -10.76
N GLY A 19 4.54 -10.43 -9.58
CA GLY A 19 5.18 -9.41 -8.77
C GLY A 19 6.59 -9.79 -8.32
N ILE A 20 6.76 -11.00 -7.78
CA ILE A 20 8.09 -11.45 -7.33
C ILE A 20 9.04 -11.67 -8.51
N GLU A 21 8.54 -12.16 -9.65
CA GLU A 21 9.38 -12.35 -10.83
C GLU A 21 9.82 -10.99 -11.43
N ALA A 22 8.92 -10.02 -11.52
CA ALA A 22 9.26 -8.66 -11.93
C ALA A 22 10.29 -8.02 -10.98
N GLN A 23 10.12 -8.24 -9.67
CA GLN A 23 11.06 -7.75 -8.66
C GLN A 23 12.45 -8.41 -8.81
N LYS A 24 12.53 -9.72 -9.01
CA LYS A 24 13.80 -10.43 -9.29
C LYS A 24 14.50 -9.89 -10.53
N GLN A 25 13.75 -9.68 -11.62
CA GLN A 25 14.30 -9.11 -12.85
C GLN A 25 14.89 -7.72 -12.62
N ALA A 26 14.17 -6.85 -11.90
CA ALA A 26 14.64 -5.51 -11.60
C ALA A 26 15.86 -5.52 -10.65
N LEU A 27 15.85 -6.34 -9.59
CA LEU A 27 16.98 -6.50 -8.67
C LEU A 27 18.26 -6.94 -9.37
N ASN A 28 18.15 -7.83 -10.37
CA ASN A 28 19.31 -8.26 -11.18
C ASN A 28 19.94 -7.12 -11.99
N GLN A 29 19.20 -6.05 -12.28
CA GLN A 29 19.66 -4.89 -13.04
C GLN A 29 20.30 -3.81 -12.18
N ALA A 30 20.21 -3.91 -10.85
CA ALA A 30 20.74 -2.93 -9.90
C ALA A 30 22.24 -2.66 -10.11
N LYS A 31 22.63 -1.40 -10.05
CA LYS A 31 24.02 -0.94 -10.26
C LYS A 31 24.59 -0.17 -9.07
N HIS A 32 23.73 0.55 -8.33
CA HIS A 32 24.16 1.47 -7.28
C HIS A 32 23.62 1.05 -5.91
N PHE A 33 22.30 0.92 -5.78
CA PHE A 33 21.70 0.55 -4.51
C PHE A 33 20.38 -0.21 -4.65
N ILE A 34 20.08 -1.02 -3.63
CA ILE A 34 18.82 -1.72 -3.42
C ILE A 34 18.35 -1.43 -2.01
N PHE A 35 17.14 -0.89 -1.85
CA PHE A 35 16.49 -0.66 -0.58
C PHE A 35 15.23 -1.50 -0.46
N MET A 36 15.07 -2.25 0.64
CA MET A 36 13.92 -3.10 0.88
C MET A 36 13.38 -2.90 2.30
N GLU A 37 12.09 -2.64 2.39
CA GLU A 37 11.31 -2.42 3.60
C GLU A 37 10.08 -3.31 3.57
N TYR A 38 9.95 -4.20 4.55
CA TYR A 38 8.82 -5.13 4.60
C TYR A 38 8.32 -5.35 6.02
N HIS A 39 6.99 -5.37 6.18
CA HIS A 39 6.39 -5.71 7.47
C HIS A 39 6.76 -7.11 7.93
N ALA A 40 6.66 -8.11 7.04
CA ALA A 40 6.98 -9.49 7.36
C ALA A 40 7.93 -10.11 6.32
N ILE A 41 8.94 -10.80 6.83
CA ILE A 41 9.87 -11.60 6.04
C ILE A 41 9.88 -13.01 6.61
N GLU A 42 9.67 -14.02 5.78
CA GLU A 42 9.82 -15.43 6.10
C GLU A 42 11.09 -15.98 5.42
N ASP A 43 12.05 -16.46 6.19
CA ASP A 43 13.32 -17.00 5.65
C ASP A 43 13.10 -18.40 5.05
N LYS A 44 12.28 -18.44 3.98
CA LYS A 44 11.94 -19.63 3.20
C LYS A 44 12.13 -19.37 1.71
N GLN A 45 11.39 -20.07 0.84
CA GLN A 45 11.65 -20.10 -0.60
C GLN A 45 11.54 -18.72 -1.24
N SER A 46 10.43 -17.99 -1.06
CA SER A 46 10.21 -16.71 -1.73
C SER A 46 11.26 -15.66 -1.39
N PHE A 47 11.57 -15.48 -0.11
CA PHE A 47 12.64 -14.58 0.32
C PHE A 47 14.03 -15.16 -0.01
N GLY A 48 14.24 -16.48 0.09
CA GLY A 48 15.50 -17.13 -0.24
C GLY A 48 15.98 -16.81 -1.66
N GLU A 49 15.08 -16.86 -2.63
CA GLU A 49 15.39 -16.54 -4.02
C GLU A 49 15.78 -15.04 -4.21
N LEU A 50 15.14 -14.13 -3.49
CA LEU A 50 15.52 -12.71 -3.48
C LEU A 50 16.86 -12.50 -2.76
N LYS A 51 17.07 -13.16 -1.61
CA LYS A 51 18.30 -13.07 -0.82
C LYS A 51 19.54 -13.48 -1.63
N GLU A 52 19.46 -14.53 -2.44
CA GLU A 52 20.56 -14.94 -3.33
C GLU A 52 20.93 -13.81 -4.31
N ILE A 53 19.95 -13.09 -4.86
CA ILE A 53 20.19 -11.95 -5.73
C ILE A 53 20.81 -10.79 -4.94
N LEU A 54 20.27 -10.46 -3.78
CA LEU A 54 20.78 -9.39 -2.92
C LEU A 54 22.23 -9.63 -2.51
N ALA A 55 22.55 -10.86 -2.05
CA ALA A 55 23.92 -11.24 -1.65
C ALA A 55 24.90 -11.17 -2.83
N ARG A 56 24.48 -11.59 -4.03
CA ARG A 56 25.29 -11.45 -5.23
C ARG A 56 25.53 -9.98 -5.57
N LYS A 57 24.50 -9.15 -5.54
CA LYS A 57 24.59 -7.71 -5.81
C LYS A 57 25.47 -6.98 -4.81
N ALA A 58 25.38 -7.32 -3.52
CA ALA A 58 26.29 -6.80 -2.51
C ALA A 58 27.76 -7.13 -2.79
N LYS A 59 28.07 -8.37 -3.22
CA LYS A 59 29.41 -8.78 -3.65
C LYS A 59 29.89 -8.06 -4.93
N GLU A 60 28.96 -7.62 -5.78
CA GLU A 60 29.25 -6.79 -6.97
C GLU A 60 29.49 -5.30 -6.61
N GLY A 61 29.35 -4.93 -5.33
CA GLY A 61 29.54 -3.55 -4.84
C GLY A 61 28.28 -2.68 -4.83
N VAL A 62 27.11 -3.27 -5.08
CA VAL A 62 25.81 -2.58 -4.92
C VAL A 62 25.53 -2.41 -3.44
N GLU A 63 25.11 -1.21 -3.00
CA GLU A 63 24.66 -0.98 -1.64
C GLU A 63 23.30 -1.64 -1.41
N VAL A 64 23.22 -2.61 -0.50
CA VAL A 64 21.98 -3.32 -0.18
C VAL A 64 21.57 -3.05 1.25
N ARG A 65 20.38 -2.46 1.42
CA ARG A 65 19.75 -2.20 2.72
C ARG A 65 18.42 -2.92 2.83
N LEU A 66 18.22 -3.62 3.93
CA LEU A 66 17.00 -4.34 4.26
C LEU A 66 16.57 -4.00 5.68
N PHE A 67 15.28 -3.68 5.88
CA PHE A 67 14.72 -3.71 7.23
C PHE A 67 13.32 -4.31 7.27
N TYR A 68 12.94 -4.78 8.44
CA TYR A 68 11.66 -5.45 8.67
C TYR A 68 11.06 -5.05 10.03
N ASP A 69 9.74 -5.22 10.15
CA ASP A 69 9.05 -5.05 11.42
C ASP A 69 9.21 -6.28 12.30
N ASP A 70 9.57 -6.07 13.57
CA ASP A 70 9.84 -7.18 14.50
C ASP A 70 8.60 -8.07 14.77
N ILE A 71 7.44 -7.44 15.05
CA ILE A 71 6.19 -8.19 15.31
C ILE A 71 5.69 -8.85 14.02
N GLY A 72 5.80 -8.17 12.88
CA GLY A 72 5.39 -8.72 11.59
C GLY A 72 6.17 -9.97 11.20
N SER A 73 7.44 -10.06 11.61
CA SER A 73 8.33 -11.18 11.28
C SER A 73 8.50 -12.19 12.41
N ILE A 74 7.81 -12.00 13.54
CA ILE A 74 7.93 -12.91 14.70
C ILE A 74 7.47 -14.32 14.32
N GLY A 75 8.31 -15.31 14.61
CA GLY A 75 8.04 -16.71 14.26
C GLY A 75 8.41 -17.10 12.82
N PHE A 76 8.75 -16.14 11.95
CA PHE A 76 9.19 -16.35 10.56
C PHE A 76 10.71 -16.36 10.41
N ILE A 77 11.41 -15.61 11.27
CA ILE A 77 12.87 -15.48 11.25
C ILE A 77 13.47 -15.80 12.63
N ASN A 78 14.74 -16.20 12.63
CA ASN A 78 15.51 -16.51 13.84
C ASN A 78 16.26 -15.27 14.33
N THR A 79 16.74 -15.32 15.58
CA THR A 79 17.47 -14.23 16.23
C THR A 79 18.81 -13.88 15.56
N ASP A 80 19.38 -14.80 14.80
CA ASP A 80 20.62 -14.63 14.02
C ASP A 80 20.41 -14.05 12.62
N PHE A 81 19.18 -13.79 12.22
CA PHE A 81 18.84 -13.34 10.86
C PHE A 81 19.65 -12.10 10.43
N ILE A 82 19.73 -11.08 11.28
CA ILE A 82 20.51 -9.87 10.98
C ILE A 82 21.98 -10.21 10.74
N GLN A 83 22.59 -11.04 11.61
CA GLN A 83 24.00 -11.44 11.46
C GLN A 83 24.23 -12.19 10.16
N ARG A 84 23.29 -13.06 9.75
CA ARG A 84 23.38 -13.79 8.48
C ARG A 84 23.28 -12.84 7.27
N MET A 85 22.40 -11.84 7.31
CA MET A 85 22.31 -10.83 6.25
C MET A 85 23.60 -10.00 6.16
N GLU A 86 24.11 -9.54 7.28
CA GLU A 86 25.37 -8.78 7.34
C GLU A 86 26.57 -9.60 6.85
N ALA A 87 26.62 -10.89 7.15
CA ALA A 87 27.67 -11.81 6.64
C ALA A 87 27.63 -11.96 5.10
N GLU A 88 26.47 -11.77 4.48
CA GLU A 88 26.30 -11.74 3.01
C GLU A 88 26.53 -10.34 2.40
N GLY A 89 26.87 -9.32 3.20
CA GLY A 89 27.10 -7.95 2.77
C GLY A 89 25.83 -7.10 2.69
N ILE A 90 24.71 -7.59 3.22
CA ILE A 90 23.42 -6.91 3.24
C ILE A 90 23.30 -6.15 4.58
N GLN A 91 23.19 -4.83 4.54
CA GLN A 91 22.91 -4.04 5.75
C GLN A 91 21.48 -4.33 6.20
N CYS A 92 21.33 -4.88 7.42
CA CYS A 92 20.02 -5.31 7.91
C CYS A 92 19.65 -4.62 9.22
N ARG A 93 18.39 -4.17 9.33
CA ARG A 93 17.83 -3.55 10.54
C ARG A 93 16.49 -4.14 10.91
N VAL A 94 16.10 -3.97 12.18
CA VAL A 94 14.76 -4.33 12.66
C VAL A 94 14.07 -3.09 13.21
N PHE A 95 12.83 -2.87 12.77
CA PHE A 95 12.00 -1.78 13.26
C PHE A 95 11.24 -2.20 14.53
N ASN A 96 11.22 -1.31 15.51
CA ASN A 96 10.43 -1.37 16.75
C ASN A 96 10.45 -2.76 17.42
N ARG A 97 11.64 -3.18 17.89
CA ARG A 97 11.84 -4.45 18.61
C ARG A 97 10.85 -4.62 19.75
N LEU A 98 10.26 -5.81 19.84
CA LEU A 98 9.40 -6.19 20.94
C LEU A 98 10.21 -6.22 22.24
N MET A 99 9.93 -5.30 23.13
CA MET A 99 10.50 -5.26 24.48
C MET A 99 9.44 -5.70 25.48
N PRO A 100 9.76 -6.56 26.45
CA PRO A 100 8.78 -7.06 27.43
C PRO A 100 8.34 -6.01 28.48
N VAL A 101 8.41 -4.73 28.13
CA VAL A 101 7.95 -3.60 28.96
C VAL A 101 6.83 -2.91 28.22
N LEU A 102 5.78 -2.46 28.92
CA LEU A 102 4.67 -1.70 28.35
C LEU A 102 5.21 -0.44 27.64
N ASN A 103 5.30 -0.50 26.32
CA ASN A 103 5.68 0.61 25.48
C ASN A 103 4.44 1.11 24.74
N VAL A 104 4.09 2.39 24.92
CA VAL A 104 2.94 3.03 24.26
C VAL A 104 3.06 2.93 22.73
N PHE A 105 4.28 2.99 22.19
CA PHE A 105 4.57 2.88 20.76
C PHE A 105 4.60 1.43 20.22
N MET A 106 4.31 0.43 21.04
CA MET A 106 4.36 -0.98 20.62
C MET A 106 3.33 -1.30 19.53
N ASN A 107 2.25 -0.52 19.44
CA ASN A 107 1.22 -0.66 18.41
C ASN A 107 1.58 0.06 17.10
N ASN A 108 2.54 0.98 17.10
CA ASN A 108 2.96 1.69 15.91
C ASN A 108 3.92 0.79 15.13
N ARG A 109 3.36 0.04 14.18
CA ARG A 109 4.11 -0.94 13.39
C ARG A 109 4.38 -0.39 11.99
N ASP A 110 5.52 -0.77 11.43
CA ASP A 110 5.77 -0.54 10.02
C ASP A 110 5.03 -1.61 9.21
N HIS A 111 4.03 -1.17 8.45
CA HIS A 111 3.24 -2.07 7.60
C HIS A 111 3.47 -1.83 6.11
N ARG A 112 4.45 -1.00 5.77
CA ARG A 112 4.85 -0.73 4.38
C ARG A 112 5.57 -1.93 3.77
N LYS A 113 5.55 -2.00 2.46
CA LYS A 113 6.25 -2.97 1.64
C LYS A 113 6.81 -2.20 0.46
N ILE A 114 8.08 -1.88 0.54
CA ILE A 114 8.76 -1.03 -0.44
C ILE A 114 10.03 -1.73 -0.92
N THR A 115 10.23 -1.76 -2.23
CA THR A 115 11.53 -2.06 -2.83
C THR A 115 11.90 -0.94 -3.77
N VAL A 116 13.09 -0.37 -3.61
CA VAL A 116 13.65 0.65 -4.49
C VAL A 116 14.95 0.14 -5.08
N ILE A 117 15.13 0.33 -6.38
CA ILE A 117 16.32 -0.07 -7.12
C ILE A 117 16.85 1.15 -7.87
N ASP A 118 18.06 1.58 -7.51
CA ASP A 118 18.79 2.70 -8.09
C ASP A 118 17.99 4.03 -8.16
N GLY A 119 16.94 4.19 -7.33
CA GLY A 119 16.02 5.33 -7.40
C GLY A 119 15.22 5.43 -8.71
N LYS A 120 15.26 4.40 -9.56
CA LYS A 120 14.65 4.37 -10.90
C LYS A 120 13.45 3.43 -10.99
N ILE A 121 13.48 2.32 -10.27
CA ILE A 121 12.41 1.33 -10.22
C ILE A 121 11.98 1.16 -8.77
N GLY A 122 10.67 1.21 -8.53
CA GLY A 122 10.07 1.02 -7.22
C GLY A 122 8.95 -0.01 -7.25
N PHE A 123 8.78 -0.75 -6.16
CA PHE A 123 7.66 -1.66 -5.95
C PHE A 123 7.01 -1.36 -4.61
N THR A 124 5.68 -1.39 -4.58
CA THR A 124 4.90 -1.39 -3.35
C THR A 124 3.58 -2.14 -3.55
N GLY A 125 2.91 -2.50 -2.46
CA GLY A 125 1.64 -3.22 -2.53
C GLY A 125 1.30 -3.96 -1.25
N GLY A 126 0.37 -4.91 -1.32
CA GLY A 126 -0.12 -5.65 -0.16
C GLY A 126 0.77 -6.80 0.31
N TYR A 127 1.60 -7.39 -0.56
CA TYR A 127 2.32 -8.62 -0.31
C TYR A 127 3.57 -8.45 0.57
N ASN A 128 3.72 -9.32 1.57
CA ASN A 128 4.96 -9.50 2.33
C ASN A 128 5.87 -10.54 1.64
N LEU A 129 7.08 -10.72 2.15
CA LEU A 129 8.03 -11.71 1.66
C LEU A 129 7.88 -13.03 2.41
N ALA A 130 6.75 -13.72 2.20
CA ALA A 130 6.48 -15.05 2.73
C ALA A 130 5.81 -15.91 1.65
N ASP A 131 5.99 -17.22 1.74
CA ASP A 131 5.62 -18.17 0.69
C ASP A 131 4.12 -18.19 0.37
N GLU A 132 3.27 -17.89 1.35
CA GLU A 132 1.82 -17.84 1.16
C GLU A 132 1.37 -16.70 0.25
N TYR A 133 2.06 -15.54 0.28
CA TYR A 133 1.72 -14.37 -0.55
C TYR A 133 1.95 -14.61 -2.05
N PHE A 134 2.80 -15.57 -2.37
CA PHE A 134 3.15 -15.93 -3.75
C PHE A 134 2.57 -17.28 -4.17
N ASN A 135 1.60 -17.79 -3.42
CA ASN A 135 0.97 -19.07 -3.69
C ASN A 135 1.97 -20.25 -3.83
N ILE A 136 3.06 -20.23 -3.06
CA ILE A 136 3.96 -21.36 -2.88
C ILE A 136 3.38 -22.32 -1.86
N THR A 137 2.75 -21.79 -0.81
CA THR A 137 1.95 -22.51 0.17
C THR A 137 0.51 -21.97 0.18
N HIS A 138 -0.47 -22.79 0.62
CA HIS A 138 -1.89 -22.44 0.54
C HIS A 138 -2.63 -22.63 1.87
N PRO A 139 -2.20 -21.99 2.98
CA PRO A 139 -2.83 -22.20 4.29
C PRO A 139 -4.30 -21.75 4.35
N TYR A 140 -4.70 -20.82 3.48
CA TYR A 140 -6.05 -20.23 3.40
C TYR A 140 -6.64 -20.29 1.99
N GLY A 141 -6.27 -21.29 1.18
CA GLY A 141 -6.63 -21.37 -0.23
C GLY A 141 -5.74 -20.47 -1.10
N TYR A 142 -6.26 -20.01 -2.24
CA TYR A 142 -5.51 -19.11 -3.11
C TYR A 142 -5.39 -17.72 -2.46
N TRP A 143 -4.16 -17.26 -2.31
CA TRP A 143 -3.86 -15.93 -1.78
C TRP A 143 -3.90 -14.89 -2.90
N LYS A 144 -4.82 -13.93 -2.80
CA LYS A 144 -4.95 -12.84 -3.77
C LYS A 144 -4.39 -11.55 -3.18
N ASP A 145 -3.36 -11.04 -3.81
CA ASP A 145 -2.76 -9.75 -3.46
C ASP A 145 -2.54 -8.89 -4.72
N THR A 146 -2.18 -7.64 -4.52
CA THR A 146 -1.83 -6.70 -5.59
C THR A 146 -0.66 -5.83 -5.19
N GLY A 147 0.12 -5.44 -6.17
CA GLY A 147 1.19 -4.47 -6.05
C GLY A 147 1.28 -3.59 -7.28
N VAL A 148 2.10 -2.57 -7.21
CA VAL A 148 2.41 -1.66 -8.30
C VAL A 148 3.92 -1.55 -8.46
N ARG A 149 4.36 -1.58 -9.72
CA ARG A 149 5.71 -1.25 -10.12
C ARG A 149 5.71 0.16 -10.67
N LEU A 150 6.63 0.98 -10.19
CA LEU A 150 6.80 2.38 -10.58
C LEU A 150 8.15 2.57 -11.25
N GLU A 151 8.21 3.49 -12.19
CA GLU A 151 9.44 3.96 -12.82
C GLU A 151 9.48 5.49 -12.86
N GLY A 152 10.69 6.06 -12.92
CA GLY A 152 10.89 7.49 -13.02
C GLY A 152 10.69 8.25 -11.70
N ASP A 153 10.22 9.50 -11.78
CA ASP A 153 10.22 10.43 -10.64
C ASP A 153 9.36 9.98 -9.45
N ALA A 154 8.30 9.22 -9.68
CA ALA A 154 7.46 8.67 -8.60
C ALA A 154 8.26 7.79 -7.61
N VAL A 155 9.34 7.15 -8.07
CA VAL A 155 10.21 6.32 -7.22
C VAL A 155 10.95 7.13 -6.17
N ARG A 156 11.15 8.43 -6.40
CA ARG A 156 11.79 9.34 -5.43
C ARG A 156 11.03 9.38 -4.11
N SER A 157 9.70 9.39 -4.16
CA SER A 157 8.86 9.36 -2.94
C SER A 157 9.07 8.06 -2.15
N LEU A 158 9.11 6.90 -2.82
CA LEU A 158 9.41 5.63 -2.14
C LEU A 158 10.82 5.61 -1.57
N THR A 159 11.79 6.23 -2.26
CA THR A 159 13.18 6.35 -1.78
C THR A 159 13.25 7.17 -0.50
N VAL A 160 12.54 8.32 -0.45
CA VAL A 160 12.46 9.16 0.76
C VAL A 160 11.81 8.38 1.90
N MET A 161 10.67 7.75 1.68
CA MET A 161 9.95 6.96 2.69
C MET A 161 10.86 5.92 3.33
N PHE A 162 11.63 5.18 2.50
CA PHE A 162 12.59 4.20 3.01
C PHE A 162 13.70 4.87 3.85
N LEU A 163 14.33 5.92 3.34
CA LEU A 163 15.46 6.59 4.01
C LEU A 163 15.06 7.22 5.34
N GLU A 164 13.88 7.83 5.42
CA GLU A 164 13.34 8.37 6.67
C GLU A 164 13.19 7.28 7.74
N MET A 165 12.60 6.13 7.39
CA MET A 165 12.45 5.02 8.33
C MET A 165 13.79 4.36 8.67
N TRP A 166 14.66 4.19 7.68
CA TRP A 166 16.00 3.66 7.91
C TRP A 166 16.75 4.50 8.94
N ASN A 167 16.67 5.83 8.84
CA ASN A 167 17.29 6.74 9.80
C ASN A 167 16.52 6.85 11.12
N ALA A 168 15.21 6.68 11.13
CA ALA A 168 14.44 6.63 12.37
C ALA A 168 14.83 5.41 13.24
N ILE A 169 15.18 4.28 12.62
CA ILE A 169 15.69 3.10 13.34
C ILE A 169 17.09 3.40 13.94
N LYS A 170 17.96 3.97 13.14
CA LYS A 170 19.31 4.38 13.55
C LYS A 170 19.84 5.43 12.58
N GLY A 171 20.03 6.65 13.06
CA GLY A 171 20.58 7.74 12.26
C GLY A 171 21.98 7.42 11.73
N THR A 172 22.10 7.33 10.42
CA THR A 172 23.38 7.05 9.73
C THR A 172 23.60 7.98 8.55
N ASP A 173 22.53 8.40 7.88
CA ASP A 173 22.64 9.25 6.70
C ASP A 173 22.29 10.70 7.07
N THR A 174 23.16 11.63 6.72
CA THR A 174 22.95 13.07 6.89
C THR A 174 22.67 13.76 5.56
N ASP A 175 22.94 13.08 4.44
CA ASP A 175 22.73 13.56 3.08
C ASP A 175 22.11 12.47 2.22
N TYR A 176 20.96 12.76 1.64
CA TYR A 176 20.25 11.85 0.75
C TYR A 176 20.54 12.12 -0.74
N THR A 177 21.27 13.18 -1.06
CA THR A 177 21.59 13.59 -2.43
C THR A 177 22.14 12.44 -3.30
N PRO A 178 23.03 11.55 -2.81
CA PRO A 178 23.57 10.45 -3.60
C PRO A 178 22.49 9.49 -4.18
N TYR A 179 21.33 9.40 -3.53
CA TYR A 179 20.24 8.50 -3.95
C TYR A 179 19.29 9.12 -4.99
N PHE A 180 19.50 10.41 -5.34
CA PHE A 180 18.68 11.15 -6.30
C PHE A 180 19.46 11.65 -7.51
N LEU A 181 20.77 11.40 -7.57
CA LEU A 181 21.59 11.75 -8.74
C LEU A 181 21.30 10.78 -9.88
N GLN A 182 20.84 11.33 -11.01
CA GLN A 182 20.74 10.55 -12.23
C GLN A 182 22.12 10.45 -12.90
N ASP A 183 22.43 9.32 -13.54
CA ASP A 183 23.66 9.14 -14.33
C ASP A 183 23.79 10.28 -15.37
N GLY A 184 24.74 11.19 -15.17
CA GLY A 184 25.06 12.27 -16.10
C GLY A 184 24.28 13.58 -15.94
N ALA A 185 23.38 13.73 -14.98
CA ALA A 185 22.78 15.02 -14.66
C ALA A 185 23.66 15.78 -13.67
N GLN A 186 24.06 17.00 -14.03
CA GLN A 186 24.59 17.96 -13.03
C GLN A 186 23.54 18.22 -11.97
N PRO A 187 23.90 18.47 -10.70
CA PRO A 187 22.94 18.83 -9.66
C PRO A 187 22.15 20.06 -10.15
N HIS A 188 20.87 19.89 -10.43
CA HIS A 188 19.99 21.05 -10.47
C HIS A 188 20.05 21.64 -9.06
N GLU A 189 20.61 22.82 -8.93
CA GLU A 189 20.50 23.64 -7.73
C GLU A 189 18.99 23.81 -7.46
N ALA A 190 18.45 22.95 -6.63
CA ALA A 190 17.16 23.17 -6.03
C ALA A 190 17.37 24.35 -5.07
N GLY A 191 17.02 25.53 -5.56
CA GLY A 191 17.11 26.76 -4.79
C GLY A 191 16.25 26.68 -3.54
N LEU A 192 16.88 26.30 -2.44
CA LEU A 192 16.43 26.55 -1.09
C LEU A 192 16.77 28.00 -0.75
N ALA A 193 16.10 28.97 -1.38
CA ALA A 193 16.00 30.35 -0.92
C ALA A 193 14.97 31.10 -1.78
N GLY A 194 13.72 31.05 -1.38
CA GLY A 194 12.65 31.89 -1.90
C GLY A 194 11.84 32.39 -0.74
N SER A 195 12.25 33.56 -0.16
CA SER A 195 11.47 34.31 0.81
C SER A 195 10.07 34.57 0.28
N VAL A 196 9.10 34.38 1.15
CA VAL A 196 7.72 34.88 0.96
C VAL A 196 7.79 36.42 0.89
N ALA A 197 7.72 36.96 -0.29
CA ALA A 197 7.46 38.36 -0.53
C ALA A 197 6.62 38.52 -1.78
N ASP A 198 5.41 39.07 -1.58
CA ASP A 198 4.51 39.71 -2.54
C ASP A 198 4.48 39.15 -3.97
N ARG A 199 3.47 38.35 -4.27
CA ARG A 199 2.95 38.25 -5.65
C ARG A 199 1.60 38.95 -5.72
N ASP A 200 1.64 40.05 -6.42
CA ASP A 200 0.47 40.81 -6.88
C ASP A 200 -0.56 39.90 -7.54
N VAL A 201 -1.81 40.08 -7.14
CA VAL A 201 -2.99 39.48 -7.77
C VAL A 201 -3.23 40.26 -9.07
N GLY A 202 -2.68 39.75 -10.16
CA GLY A 202 -2.84 40.38 -11.48
C GLY A 202 -3.19 39.39 -12.58
N ALA A 203 -4.41 39.52 -13.07
CA ALA A 203 -4.94 39.10 -14.38
C ALA A 203 -5.12 37.63 -14.70
N ALA A 204 -6.38 37.23 -14.83
CA ALA A 204 -6.88 36.04 -15.47
C ALA A 204 -6.13 35.69 -16.77
N GLN A 205 -5.34 34.62 -16.76
CA GLN A 205 -4.90 33.94 -17.97
C GLN A 205 -5.98 32.94 -18.40
N SER A 206 -6.28 32.98 -19.69
CA SER A 206 -7.41 32.36 -20.33
C SER A 206 -7.53 30.85 -20.10
N ASP A 207 -8.75 30.37 -19.86
CA ASP A 207 -9.18 28.97 -19.67
C ASP A 207 -8.77 27.96 -20.76
N ALA A 208 -8.16 28.39 -21.84
CA ALA A 208 -7.71 27.53 -22.94
C ALA A 208 -6.44 26.72 -22.64
N ASN A 209 -5.56 27.16 -21.72
CA ASN A 209 -4.35 26.41 -21.36
C ASN A 209 -4.59 25.38 -20.27
N ILE A 210 -5.64 25.54 -19.46
CA ILE A 210 -6.01 24.58 -18.42
C ILE A 210 -6.61 23.30 -19.04
N ALA A 211 -7.29 23.42 -20.17
CA ALA A 211 -7.91 22.28 -20.85
C ALA A 211 -6.91 21.32 -21.56
N ALA A 212 -5.73 21.80 -21.93
CA ALA A 212 -4.70 20.97 -22.58
C ALA A 212 -3.85 20.19 -21.57
N ASP A 213 -3.66 20.71 -20.37
CA ASP A 213 -2.90 20.06 -19.28
C ASP A 213 -3.75 19.04 -18.48
N SER A 214 -5.07 19.10 -18.61
CA SER A 214 -6.00 18.19 -17.92
C SER A 214 -6.10 16.78 -18.56
N ALA A 215 -5.38 16.53 -19.65
CA ALA A 215 -5.39 15.26 -20.37
C ALA A 215 -4.27 14.29 -19.94
N SER A 216 -3.27 14.74 -19.17
CA SER A 216 -2.19 13.89 -18.70
C SER A 216 -2.51 13.33 -17.32
N GLY A 217 -2.47 11.98 -17.19
CA GLY A 217 -2.59 11.31 -15.91
C GLY A 217 -1.37 11.52 -15.03
N PHE A 218 -1.49 11.24 -13.74
CA PHE A 218 -0.37 11.28 -12.81
C PHE A 218 -0.37 10.11 -11.83
N VAL A 219 0.79 9.86 -11.26
CA VAL A 219 1.05 8.81 -10.26
C VAL A 219 1.69 9.47 -9.05
N GLN A 220 1.11 9.27 -7.88
CA GLN A 220 1.57 9.89 -6.64
C GLN A 220 1.66 8.88 -5.50
N PRO A 221 2.87 8.38 -5.17
CA PRO A 221 3.07 7.66 -3.93
C PRO A 221 2.87 8.60 -2.73
N TYR A 222 2.21 8.10 -1.70
CA TYR A 222 2.00 8.82 -0.45
C TYR A 222 2.25 7.91 0.75
N ALA A 223 2.66 8.50 1.86
CA ALA A 223 2.84 7.81 3.14
C ALA A 223 1.74 8.22 4.12
N ASP A 224 1.47 7.35 5.06
CA ASP A 224 0.65 7.61 6.24
C ASP A 224 1.46 7.30 7.50
N SER A 225 1.38 8.17 8.50
CA SER A 225 2.14 8.09 9.73
C SER A 225 1.24 8.22 10.95
N PRO A 226 1.33 7.32 11.93
CA PRO A 226 0.55 7.44 13.15
C PRO A 226 1.04 8.55 14.10
N LEU A 227 2.10 9.29 13.72
CA LEU A 227 2.78 10.24 14.61
C LEU A 227 2.48 11.72 14.29
N ASP A 228 1.89 12.03 13.13
CA ASP A 228 1.62 13.40 12.70
C ASP A 228 0.17 13.86 12.94
N GLY A 229 -0.72 12.94 13.32
CA GLY A 229 -2.13 13.23 13.59
C GLY A 229 -3.01 13.44 12.34
N GLU A 230 -2.47 13.19 11.14
CA GLU A 230 -3.18 13.29 9.87
C GLU A 230 -3.44 11.89 9.29
N PRO A 231 -4.68 11.37 9.27
CA PRO A 231 -4.99 10.05 8.73
C PRO A 231 -5.04 10.10 7.18
N VAL A 232 -3.89 10.21 6.55
CA VAL A 232 -3.76 10.41 5.10
C VAL A 232 -4.45 9.28 4.33
N GLY A 233 -4.27 8.03 4.74
CA GLY A 233 -4.87 6.87 4.09
C GLY A 233 -6.39 6.92 4.08
N GLU A 234 -7.01 7.24 5.20
CA GLU A 234 -8.47 7.39 5.29
C GLU A 234 -8.95 8.58 4.46
N ASN A 235 -8.25 9.71 4.54
CA ASN A 235 -8.62 10.92 3.78
C ASN A 235 -8.53 10.69 2.28
N VAL A 236 -7.55 9.94 1.78
CA VAL A 236 -7.45 9.56 0.36
C VAL A 236 -8.65 8.69 -0.03
N TYR A 237 -8.96 7.64 0.74
CA TYR A 237 -10.11 6.78 0.45
C TYR A 237 -11.43 7.55 0.49
N MET A 238 -11.64 8.41 1.49
CA MET A 238 -12.83 9.26 1.56
C MET A 238 -12.91 10.24 0.38
N GLY A 239 -11.78 10.80 -0.04
CA GLY A 239 -11.68 11.67 -1.21
C GLY A 239 -12.15 10.96 -2.49
N VAL A 240 -11.70 9.71 -2.71
CA VAL A 240 -12.13 8.87 -3.84
C VAL A 240 -13.64 8.60 -3.77
N VAL A 241 -14.18 8.22 -2.61
CA VAL A 241 -15.63 7.95 -2.43
C VAL A 241 -16.47 9.22 -2.68
N LYS A 242 -16.01 10.38 -2.23
CA LYS A 242 -16.70 11.66 -2.42
C LYS A 242 -16.73 12.09 -3.89
N ALA A 243 -15.64 11.84 -4.61
CA ALA A 243 -15.51 12.18 -6.02
C ALA A 243 -16.27 11.21 -6.95
N ALA A 244 -16.57 10.01 -6.49
CA ALA A 244 -17.24 8.96 -7.26
C ALA A 244 -18.63 9.42 -7.74
N SER A 245 -18.92 9.22 -9.03
CA SER A 245 -20.17 9.55 -9.69
C SER A 245 -20.91 8.34 -10.26
N GLU A 246 -20.20 7.34 -10.75
CA GLU A 246 -20.76 6.14 -11.34
C GLU A 246 -20.52 4.93 -10.44
N TYR A 247 -19.26 4.67 -10.06
CA TYR A 247 -18.92 3.54 -9.21
C TYR A 247 -17.66 3.79 -8.37
N VAL A 248 -17.54 3.06 -7.27
CA VAL A 248 -16.31 2.92 -6.50
C VAL A 248 -16.22 1.51 -5.91
N TYR A 249 -15.11 0.81 -6.16
CA TYR A 249 -14.85 -0.54 -5.71
C TYR A 249 -13.64 -0.61 -4.80
N PHE A 250 -13.74 -1.42 -3.75
CA PHE A 250 -12.68 -1.66 -2.78
C PHE A 250 -12.38 -3.14 -2.61
N THR A 251 -11.11 -3.49 -2.43
CA THR A 251 -10.69 -4.73 -1.78
C THR A 251 -10.02 -4.44 -0.46
N THR A 252 -10.30 -5.24 0.56
CA THR A 252 -9.64 -5.16 1.86
C THR A 252 -9.72 -6.50 2.59
N PRO A 253 -8.64 -6.95 3.27
CA PRO A 253 -8.72 -8.16 4.10
C PRO A 253 -9.55 -7.96 5.37
N TYR A 254 -9.65 -6.73 5.87
CA TYR A 254 -10.36 -6.37 7.08
C TYR A 254 -11.19 -5.12 6.86
N LEU A 255 -12.44 -5.13 7.33
CA LEU A 255 -13.38 -4.01 7.21
C LEU A 255 -13.83 -3.60 8.62
N ILE A 256 -13.06 -2.69 9.22
CA ILE A 256 -13.29 -2.16 10.57
C ILE A 256 -13.02 -0.66 10.51
N ILE A 257 -13.96 0.08 9.94
CA ILE A 257 -13.82 1.48 9.54
C ILE A 257 -14.42 2.46 10.58
N SER A 258 -14.05 3.72 10.46
CA SER A 258 -14.63 4.82 11.23
C SER A 258 -16.11 5.04 10.88
N ASP A 259 -16.81 5.77 11.75
CA ASP A 259 -18.17 6.23 11.46
C ASP A 259 -18.21 7.19 10.29
N GLU A 260 -17.17 8.00 10.11
CA GLU A 260 -17.00 8.93 8.99
C GLU A 260 -16.90 8.18 7.67
N MET A 261 -15.99 7.23 7.54
CA MET A 261 -15.82 6.41 6.35
C MET A 261 -17.08 5.59 6.05
N SER A 262 -17.69 4.99 7.07
CA SER A 262 -18.95 4.25 6.94
C SER A 262 -20.07 5.13 6.42
N ARG A 263 -20.16 6.38 6.89
CA ARG A 263 -21.15 7.37 6.43
C ARG A 263 -20.94 7.77 4.99
N GLU A 264 -19.68 8.02 4.57
CA GLU A 264 -19.37 8.41 3.19
C GLU A 264 -19.71 7.28 2.20
N LEU A 265 -19.36 6.04 2.50
CA LEU A 265 -19.75 4.87 1.69
C LEU A 265 -21.28 4.76 1.55
N CYS A 266 -22.00 4.91 2.67
CA CYS A 266 -23.46 4.88 2.67
C CYS A 266 -24.07 6.05 1.87
N LEU A 267 -23.50 7.24 1.94
CA LEU A 267 -23.96 8.42 1.20
C LEU A 267 -23.68 8.26 -0.29
N ALA A 268 -22.52 7.72 -0.69
CA ALA A 268 -22.22 7.43 -2.09
C ALA A 268 -23.26 6.45 -2.68
N ALA A 269 -23.53 5.33 -2.00
CA ALA A 269 -24.55 4.38 -2.45
C ALA A 269 -25.95 5.03 -2.56
N LYS A 270 -26.34 5.89 -1.60
CA LYS A 270 -27.61 6.63 -1.65
C LYS A 270 -27.68 7.68 -2.76
N ARG A 271 -26.54 8.20 -3.21
CA ARG A 271 -26.46 9.07 -4.40
C ARG A 271 -26.66 8.30 -5.71
N GLY A 272 -26.63 6.97 -5.67
CA GLY A 272 -26.75 6.09 -6.84
C GLY A 272 -25.43 5.57 -7.36
N VAL A 273 -24.32 5.83 -6.68
CA VAL A 273 -23.00 5.26 -7.01
C VAL A 273 -23.00 3.76 -6.73
N ASP A 274 -22.53 2.93 -7.65
CA ASP A 274 -22.33 1.48 -7.43
C ASP A 274 -21.12 1.27 -6.52
N VAL A 275 -21.36 1.20 -5.22
CA VAL A 275 -20.32 0.97 -4.20
C VAL A 275 -20.19 -0.52 -3.94
N ARG A 276 -19.00 -1.09 -4.22
CA ARG A 276 -18.71 -2.51 -3.96
C ARG A 276 -17.51 -2.68 -3.06
N ILE A 277 -17.63 -3.58 -2.08
CA ILE A 277 -16.53 -3.95 -1.19
C ILE A 277 -16.34 -5.46 -1.27
N VAL A 278 -15.11 -5.89 -1.55
CA VAL A 278 -14.70 -7.30 -1.56
C VAL A 278 -13.84 -7.58 -0.34
N THR A 279 -14.20 -8.61 0.40
CA THR A 279 -13.49 -9.09 1.59
C THR A 279 -13.19 -10.59 1.45
N PRO A 280 -12.31 -11.18 2.29
CA PRO A 280 -12.05 -12.61 2.25
C PRO A 280 -13.30 -13.45 2.56
N GLY A 281 -13.51 -14.52 1.81
CA GLY A 281 -14.49 -15.56 2.14
C GLY A 281 -13.93 -16.62 3.10
N ILE A 282 -12.61 -16.82 3.06
CA ILE A 282 -11.86 -17.70 3.99
C ILE A 282 -10.97 -16.84 4.88
N PRO A 283 -11.18 -16.80 6.20
CA PRO A 283 -10.44 -15.92 7.09
C PRO A 283 -9.09 -16.49 7.52
N ASP A 284 -8.09 -15.61 7.68
CA ASP A 284 -6.84 -15.89 8.41
C ASP A 284 -7.05 -15.81 9.93
N LYS A 285 -7.87 -14.87 10.39
CA LYS A 285 -8.18 -14.59 11.81
C LYS A 285 -9.67 -14.61 12.06
N LYS A 286 -10.17 -15.69 12.66
CA LYS A 286 -11.61 -15.91 12.86
C LYS A 286 -12.32 -14.80 13.65
N LEU A 287 -11.64 -14.20 14.64
CA LEU A 287 -12.23 -13.11 15.42
C LEU A 287 -12.36 -11.83 14.59
N VAL A 288 -11.30 -11.42 13.89
CA VAL A 288 -11.30 -10.24 13.03
C VAL A 288 -12.32 -10.38 11.91
N TYR A 289 -12.48 -11.57 11.36
CA TYR A 289 -13.51 -11.88 10.36
C TYR A 289 -14.93 -11.65 10.88
N ARG A 290 -15.21 -12.02 12.15
CA ARG A 290 -16.52 -11.75 12.77
C ARG A 290 -16.76 -10.26 12.93
N VAL A 291 -15.74 -9.50 13.36
CA VAL A 291 -15.83 -8.04 13.47
C VAL A 291 -16.05 -7.41 12.11
N THR A 292 -15.30 -7.79 11.08
CA THR A 292 -15.50 -7.34 9.69
C THR A 292 -16.96 -7.51 9.26
N ARG A 293 -17.54 -8.69 9.48
CA ARG A 293 -18.94 -8.97 9.09
C ARG A 293 -19.98 -8.18 9.88
N SER A 294 -19.64 -7.63 11.04
CA SER A 294 -20.56 -6.77 11.81
C SER A 294 -20.85 -5.45 11.09
N TYR A 295 -19.94 -4.96 10.25
CA TYR A 295 -20.13 -3.74 9.45
C TYR A 295 -21.04 -3.95 8.22
N TYR A 296 -21.18 -5.18 7.72
CA TYR A 296 -21.93 -5.48 6.51
C TYR A 296 -23.39 -5.00 6.57
N ALA A 297 -24.05 -5.20 7.71
CA ALA A 297 -25.48 -4.89 7.83
C ALA A 297 -25.79 -3.40 7.63
N GLN A 298 -24.98 -2.53 8.20
CA GLN A 298 -25.12 -1.08 8.04
C GLN A 298 -24.91 -0.67 6.60
N LEU A 299 -23.81 -1.12 6.01
CA LEU A 299 -23.42 -0.79 4.63
C LEU A 299 -24.43 -1.35 3.61
N ALA A 300 -24.79 -2.63 3.72
CA ALA A 300 -25.75 -3.28 2.83
C ALA A 300 -27.15 -2.64 2.91
N SER A 301 -27.59 -2.22 4.11
CA SER A 301 -28.87 -1.53 4.27
C SER A 301 -28.91 -0.14 3.60
N ALA A 302 -27.75 0.44 3.34
CA ALA A 302 -27.63 1.71 2.64
C ALA A 302 -27.48 1.55 1.11
N GLY A 303 -27.30 0.32 0.62
CA GLY A 303 -27.13 0.02 -0.80
C GLY A 303 -25.70 -0.32 -1.22
N VAL A 304 -24.76 -0.37 -0.28
CA VAL A 304 -23.40 -0.87 -0.56
C VAL A 304 -23.43 -2.35 -0.82
N ARG A 305 -22.80 -2.82 -1.90
CA ARG A 305 -22.76 -4.22 -2.28
C ARG A 305 -21.52 -4.89 -1.67
N ILE A 306 -21.74 -6.00 -0.99
CA ILE A 306 -20.70 -6.75 -0.28
C ILE A 306 -20.46 -8.10 -0.95
N PHE A 307 -19.19 -8.35 -1.24
CA PHE A 307 -18.72 -9.56 -1.88
C PHE A 307 -17.69 -10.28 -0.99
N GLU A 308 -17.79 -11.60 -0.91
CA GLU A 308 -16.81 -12.45 -0.24
C GLU A 308 -16.05 -13.27 -1.28
N TYR A 309 -14.73 -13.11 -1.34
CA TYR A 309 -13.83 -13.82 -2.24
C TYR A 309 -13.76 -15.31 -1.84
N THR A 310 -14.18 -16.22 -2.72
CA THR A 310 -14.36 -17.64 -2.36
C THR A 310 -13.17 -18.55 -2.61
N PRO A 311 -12.22 -18.26 -3.55
CA PRO A 311 -11.09 -19.14 -3.81
C PRO A 311 -10.07 -19.25 -2.68
N GLY A 312 -10.06 -18.25 -1.77
CA GLY A 312 -9.09 -18.24 -0.68
C GLY A 312 -9.10 -16.93 0.12
N PHE A 313 -7.91 -16.47 0.51
CA PHE A 313 -7.74 -15.23 1.27
C PHE A 313 -7.45 -14.05 0.35
N LEU A 314 -8.31 -13.06 0.38
CA LEU A 314 -8.10 -11.78 -0.32
C LEU A 314 -7.34 -10.82 0.60
N HIS A 315 -6.11 -10.50 0.22
CA HIS A 315 -5.25 -9.57 0.97
C HIS A 315 -4.95 -8.27 0.23
N ALA A 316 -5.39 -8.13 -1.01
CA ALA A 316 -5.24 -6.91 -1.80
C ALA A 316 -5.88 -5.69 -1.11
N LYS A 317 -5.21 -4.53 -1.19
CA LYS A 317 -5.68 -3.24 -0.71
C LYS A 317 -5.62 -2.28 -1.88
N GLN A 318 -6.75 -2.19 -2.57
CA GLN A 318 -6.89 -1.32 -3.73
C GLN A 318 -8.31 -0.75 -3.81
N CYS A 319 -8.42 0.39 -4.44
CA CYS A 319 -9.72 0.89 -4.88
C CYS A 319 -9.63 1.46 -6.29
N VAL A 320 -10.77 1.50 -6.97
CA VAL A 320 -10.93 2.13 -8.29
C VAL A 320 -12.28 2.84 -8.38
N SER A 321 -12.30 3.99 -9.02
CA SER A 321 -13.51 4.80 -9.22
C SER A 321 -13.58 5.37 -10.63
N ASP A 322 -14.73 5.21 -11.29
CA ASP A 322 -15.16 5.88 -12.52
C ASP A 322 -14.16 5.77 -13.69
N ASP A 323 -13.31 4.76 -13.73
CA ASP A 323 -12.19 4.60 -14.68
C ASP A 323 -11.18 5.76 -14.68
N VAL A 324 -11.24 6.61 -13.68
CA VAL A 324 -10.45 7.85 -13.58
C VAL A 324 -9.39 7.76 -12.49
N THR A 325 -9.74 7.17 -11.35
CA THR A 325 -8.88 7.18 -10.16
C THR A 325 -8.77 5.78 -9.57
N ALA A 326 -7.56 5.40 -9.14
CA ALA A 326 -7.35 4.20 -8.36
C ALA A 326 -6.30 4.43 -7.26
N THR A 327 -6.28 3.56 -6.26
CA THR A 327 -5.19 3.45 -5.29
C THR A 327 -4.78 1.99 -5.13
N VAL A 328 -3.49 1.76 -4.99
CA VAL A 328 -2.90 0.46 -4.64
C VAL A 328 -1.87 0.68 -3.55
N GLY A 329 -1.87 -0.15 -2.50
CA GLY A 329 -0.90 0.05 -1.44
C GLY A 329 -1.00 -0.97 -0.31
N THR A 330 -0.61 -0.52 0.88
CA THR A 330 -0.55 -1.35 2.07
C THR A 330 -1.74 -1.15 3.01
N ILE A 331 -2.54 -0.09 2.79
CA ILE A 331 -3.54 0.45 3.72
C ILE A 331 -4.82 -0.37 3.70
N ASN A 332 -5.09 -1.12 4.76
CA ASN A 332 -6.36 -1.81 4.94
C ASN A 332 -7.48 -0.83 5.36
N LEU A 333 -8.73 -1.20 5.13
CA LEU A 333 -9.89 -0.53 5.73
C LEU A 333 -10.13 -1.02 7.17
N ASP A 334 -9.11 -0.85 8.03
CA ASP A 334 -9.22 -1.17 9.47
C ASP A 334 -8.47 -0.14 10.33
N TYR A 335 -8.92 -0.01 11.60
CA TYR A 335 -8.40 0.98 12.55
C TYR A 335 -6.90 0.92 12.78
N ARG A 336 -6.30 -0.27 12.74
CA ARG A 336 -4.85 -0.39 12.95
C ARG A 336 -4.09 0.19 11.78
N SER A 337 -4.54 -0.09 10.57
CA SER A 337 -3.94 0.43 9.34
C SER A 337 -4.12 1.94 9.25
N LEU A 338 -5.33 2.43 9.53
CA LEU A 338 -5.69 3.83 9.33
C LEU A 338 -5.13 4.79 10.40
N TYR A 339 -4.77 4.28 11.61
CA TYR A 339 -4.42 5.18 12.73
C TYR A 339 -3.18 4.78 13.54
N PHE A 340 -2.65 3.56 13.37
CA PHE A 340 -1.57 3.07 14.23
C PHE A 340 -0.34 2.60 13.47
N HIS A 341 -0.46 2.33 12.18
CA HIS A 341 0.65 1.81 11.38
C HIS A 341 1.28 2.90 10.52
N PHE A 342 2.58 2.74 10.25
CA PHE A 342 3.18 3.40 9.10
C PHE A 342 2.76 2.64 7.85
N GLU A 343 2.11 3.33 6.93
CA GLU A 343 1.54 2.76 5.71
C GLU A 343 2.00 3.57 4.50
N ASN A 344 1.77 3.02 3.31
CA ASN A 344 1.91 3.78 2.08
C ASN A 344 0.91 3.32 1.02
N GLY A 345 0.62 4.21 0.10
CA GLY A 345 -0.18 3.92 -1.07
C GLY A 345 0.33 4.67 -2.28
N VAL A 346 -0.19 4.30 -3.43
CA VAL A 346 0.04 4.99 -4.69
C VAL A 346 -1.31 5.44 -5.23
N PHE A 347 -1.48 6.74 -5.36
CA PHE A 347 -2.63 7.34 -5.99
C PHE A 347 -2.40 7.43 -7.49
N LEU A 348 -3.32 6.90 -8.25
CA LEU A 348 -3.31 6.79 -9.71
C LEU A 348 -4.47 7.60 -10.29
N HIS A 349 -4.19 8.49 -11.23
CA HIS A 349 -5.24 9.31 -11.83
C HIS A 349 -5.04 9.40 -13.34
N ARG A 350 -6.08 9.05 -14.10
CA ARG A 350 -6.12 9.11 -15.58
C ARG A 350 -4.93 8.47 -16.27
N CYS A 351 -4.40 7.37 -15.74
CA CYS A 351 -3.31 6.60 -16.32
C CYS A 351 -3.73 5.15 -16.61
N GLU A 352 -2.94 4.44 -17.43
CA GLU A 352 -3.25 3.06 -17.84
C GLU A 352 -3.41 2.10 -16.63
N ALA A 353 -2.64 2.35 -15.56
CA ALA A 353 -2.73 1.52 -14.36
C ALA A 353 -4.13 1.55 -13.71
N VAL A 354 -4.92 2.62 -13.86
CA VAL A 354 -6.32 2.67 -13.39
C VAL A 354 -7.16 1.59 -14.06
N GLN A 355 -7.01 1.42 -15.38
CA GLN A 355 -7.73 0.40 -16.14
C GLN A 355 -7.33 -1.01 -15.70
N LYS A 356 -6.04 -1.25 -15.43
CA LYS A 356 -5.56 -2.55 -14.93
C LYS A 356 -6.13 -2.87 -13.54
N VAL A 357 -6.27 -1.87 -12.66
CA VAL A 357 -6.96 -2.06 -11.37
C VAL A 357 -8.43 -2.39 -11.60
N ARG A 358 -9.09 -1.72 -12.55
CA ARG A 358 -10.49 -2.01 -12.92
C ARG A 358 -10.65 -3.44 -13.42
N GLU A 359 -9.81 -3.87 -14.36
CA GLU A 359 -9.79 -5.23 -14.90
C GLU A 359 -9.59 -6.28 -13.81
N ASP A 360 -8.72 -6.00 -12.81
CA ASP A 360 -8.53 -6.89 -11.67
C ASP A 360 -9.82 -7.09 -10.86
N PHE A 361 -10.62 -6.03 -10.67
CA PHE A 361 -11.94 -6.16 -10.05
C PHE A 361 -12.92 -6.98 -10.90
N GLU A 362 -12.89 -6.81 -12.21
CA GLU A 362 -13.74 -7.60 -13.13
C GLU A 362 -13.42 -9.10 -13.09
N ASP A 363 -12.14 -9.44 -12.92
CA ASP A 363 -11.69 -10.83 -12.73
C ASP A 363 -12.07 -11.38 -11.34
N ILE A 364 -12.12 -10.53 -10.31
CA ILE A 364 -12.43 -10.92 -8.94
C ILE A 364 -13.95 -11.17 -8.75
N PHE A 365 -14.82 -10.30 -9.27
CA PHE A 365 -16.27 -10.40 -9.02
C PHE A 365 -16.89 -11.75 -9.41
N PRO A 366 -16.57 -12.37 -10.55
CA PRO A 366 -17.15 -13.65 -10.94
C PRO A 366 -16.85 -14.82 -9.98
N VAL A 367 -15.74 -14.73 -9.24
CA VAL A 367 -15.30 -15.75 -8.27
C VAL A 367 -15.68 -15.39 -6.83
N CYS A 368 -16.43 -14.33 -6.64
CA CYS A 368 -16.94 -13.90 -5.34
C CYS A 368 -18.38 -14.37 -5.12
N ARG A 369 -18.74 -14.51 -3.87
CA ARG A 369 -20.14 -14.66 -3.45
C ARG A 369 -20.67 -13.30 -2.99
N GLU A 370 -21.70 -12.76 -3.67
CA GLU A 370 -22.40 -11.59 -3.16
C GLU A 370 -23.26 -11.96 -1.96
N VAL A 371 -23.11 -11.23 -0.86
CA VAL A 371 -23.82 -11.46 0.40
C VAL A 371 -24.70 -10.27 0.81
N THR A 372 -24.85 -9.26 -0.04
CA THR A 372 -25.58 -8.01 0.22
C THR A 372 -26.98 -8.26 0.75
N GLU A 373 -27.80 -9.05 0.06
CA GLU A 373 -29.19 -9.32 0.47
C GLU A 373 -29.29 -10.05 1.82
N GLN A 374 -28.32 -10.90 2.14
CA GLN A 374 -28.28 -11.63 3.40
C GLN A 374 -28.19 -10.68 4.60
N TYR A 375 -27.47 -9.57 4.44
CA TYR A 375 -27.22 -8.59 5.48
C TYR A 375 -28.15 -7.38 5.42
N ALA A 376 -28.69 -7.03 4.27
CA ALA A 376 -29.67 -5.94 4.10
C ALA A 376 -31.04 -6.25 4.74
N LYS A 377 -31.43 -7.54 4.81
CA LYS A 377 -32.67 -7.95 5.49
C LYS A 377 -32.54 -7.70 6.98
N LYS A 378 -33.61 -7.13 7.62
CA LYS A 378 -33.66 -6.85 9.07
C LYS A 378 -33.15 -8.04 9.88
N GLN A 379 -32.00 -7.85 10.50
CA GLN A 379 -31.42 -8.86 11.39
C GLN A 379 -32.35 -9.14 12.57
N SER A 380 -32.47 -10.42 12.98
CA SER A 380 -33.19 -10.78 14.19
C SER A 380 -32.54 -10.14 15.44
N ALA A 381 -33.31 -9.85 16.47
CA ALA A 381 -32.82 -9.29 17.73
C ALA A 381 -31.66 -10.11 18.34
N ALA A 382 -31.65 -11.43 18.15
CA ALA A 382 -30.58 -12.32 18.62
C ALA A 382 -29.24 -12.08 17.88
N MET A 383 -29.27 -11.79 16.56
CA MET A 383 -28.06 -11.45 15.81
C MET A 383 -27.51 -10.09 16.19
N LYS A 384 -28.37 -9.09 16.45
CA LYS A 384 -27.97 -7.78 16.95
C LYS A 384 -27.30 -7.85 18.31
N PHE A 385 -27.84 -8.67 19.21
CA PHE A 385 -27.26 -8.87 20.54
C PHE A 385 -25.88 -9.54 20.46
N GLY A 386 -25.69 -10.55 19.59
CA GLY A 386 -24.38 -11.17 19.37
C GLY A 386 -23.30 -10.24 18.80
N GLN A 387 -23.72 -9.21 18.05
CA GLN A 387 -22.81 -8.18 17.51
C GLN A 387 -22.44 -7.10 18.53
N CYS A 388 -23.33 -6.81 19.50
CA CYS A 388 -23.06 -5.85 20.57
C CYS A 388 -22.14 -6.39 21.69
N VAL A 389 -21.94 -7.71 21.74
CA VAL A 389 -21.12 -8.39 22.78
C VAL A 389 -19.69 -8.69 22.29
N LEU A 390 -19.41 -8.47 21.01
CA LEU A 390 -18.08 -8.59 20.41
C LEU A 390 -17.44 -7.22 20.20
#